data_ec6d9d9370218c71f4776bea8b54791a
#
_entry.id   ec6d9d9370218c71f4776bea8b54791a
#
_cell.length_a   1.000
_cell.length_b   1.000
_cell.length_c   1.000
_cell.angle_alpha   90.00
_cell.angle_beta   90.00
_cell.angle_gamma   90.00
#
_symmetry.space_group_name_H-M   'P 1'
#
loop_
_entity.id
_entity.type
_entity.pdbx_description
1 polymer ?
#
loop_
_entity_poly.entity_id
_entity_poly.type
_entity_poly.pdbx_seq_one_letter_code
_entity_poly.pdbx_strand_id
1 'polypeptide(L)'
;KTKPPKRGTQAPEFIDLVKEELLKEFDEQEIYEGGYKVYTTLDLKMQKEAEKALKESNPFLHDPNLNGALITLDAQSGYIKAMVGGRDYKSGDFNRAIYAKRQPGSSFKPFVYFTALEKGYEMSSMIEDKPVTYGNWSPRNYGNKYSNMPVSLLQALDKSLNSVTVQLMNAVGPDAVIDRARKAGFTSDIPKELSISLGTMSVSPLELARAYAPFANGGYKIKPSSIIKVTDRFDKVIYENKEEKEHVFSTQNVALINYMLQSVVNNGTGRAARVYYGKGQVAVGGKTGTTNESRSVWFAGFTPDTVTTIYIGYDDNKPMKSSATGGDSVAPIFGKYYNNMIAKGIYKPTISFSFVGNVGPSNDLISTEMIDPLTGLPIEGTSTSGAAIKRENMPAEYSNTYEEGLEGFFDDTSSESKPKAQPIENKEKTDKKKKEDIVEEELVPAIEEEKKEIKIESIEQEEKKSFFSRALEKTFATIKTV
;
A
#
# COMPACT_ATOMS: atom_id res chain seq x y z
N LYS A 1 -2.28 -14.79 -50.93
CA LYS A 1 -1.82 -15.15 -49.57
C LYS A 1 -2.08 -13.93 -48.69
N THR A 2 -3.19 -13.91 -47.98
CA THR A 2 -3.51 -12.91 -46.96
C THR A 2 -2.55 -13.11 -45.79
N LYS A 3 -1.72 -12.08 -45.48
CA LYS A 3 -0.93 -12.08 -44.24
C LYS A 3 -1.90 -12.21 -43.08
N PRO A 4 -1.68 -13.15 -42.14
CA PRO A 4 -2.49 -13.18 -40.94
C PRO A 4 -2.43 -11.83 -40.24
N PRO A 5 -3.54 -11.33 -39.65
CA PRO A 5 -3.52 -10.05 -38.99
C PRO A 5 -2.46 -10.12 -37.88
N LYS A 6 -1.58 -9.13 -37.80
CA LYS A 6 -0.68 -8.96 -36.67
C LYS A 6 -1.57 -8.73 -35.47
N ARG A 7 -1.89 -9.77 -34.73
CA ARG A 7 -2.50 -9.67 -33.42
C ARG A 7 -1.43 -9.09 -32.49
N GLY A 8 -1.49 -7.79 -32.25
CA GLY A 8 -0.65 -7.18 -31.24
C GLY A 8 -0.93 -7.85 -29.90
N THR A 9 0.11 -8.23 -29.18
CA THR A 9 0.00 -8.74 -27.82
C THR A 9 -0.51 -7.61 -26.95
N GLN A 10 -1.69 -7.77 -26.35
CA GLN A 10 -2.21 -6.86 -25.34
C GLN A 10 -1.75 -7.35 -23.96
N ALA A 11 -1.37 -6.44 -23.07
CA ALA A 11 -0.88 -6.74 -21.73
C ALA A 11 0.27 -7.78 -21.71
N PRO A 12 1.42 -7.51 -22.35
CA PRO A 12 2.52 -8.47 -22.46
C PRO A 12 3.03 -8.94 -21.10
N GLU A 13 3.10 -8.08 -20.09
CA GLU A 13 3.48 -8.43 -18.72
C GLU A 13 2.57 -9.46 -18.06
N PHE A 14 1.28 -9.40 -18.36
CA PHE A 14 0.33 -10.39 -17.85
C PHE A 14 0.44 -11.72 -18.61
N ILE A 15 0.67 -11.67 -19.92
CA ILE A 15 0.89 -12.89 -20.72
C ILE A 15 2.16 -13.60 -20.30
N ASP A 16 3.22 -12.86 -19.97
CA ASP A 16 4.48 -13.44 -19.47
C ASP A 16 4.22 -14.16 -18.14
N LEU A 17 3.45 -13.57 -17.22
CA LEU A 17 3.03 -14.24 -15.98
C LEU A 17 2.21 -15.51 -16.24
N VAL A 18 1.23 -15.44 -17.16
CA VAL A 18 0.42 -16.62 -17.53
C VAL A 18 1.31 -17.77 -18.05
N LYS A 19 2.31 -17.45 -18.87
CA LYS A 19 3.28 -18.47 -19.35
C LYS A 19 4.08 -19.09 -18.19
N GLU A 20 4.55 -18.25 -17.25
CA GLU A 20 5.27 -18.73 -16.06
C GLU A 20 4.39 -19.64 -15.19
N GLU A 21 3.10 -19.33 -15.03
CA GLU A 21 2.14 -20.17 -14.30
C GLU A 21 1.87 -21.47 -15.05
N LEU A 22 1.68 -21.43 -16.38
CA LEU A 22 1.48 -22.62 -17.20
C LEU A 22 2.66 -23.58 -17.16
N LEU A 23 3.90 -23.07 -17.17
CA LEU A 23 5.13 -23.87 -17.11
C LEU A 23 5.32 -24.60 -15.78
N LYS A 24 4.54 -24.26 -14.73
CA LYS A 24 4.54 -25.02 -13.47
C LYS A 24 3.63 -26.24 -13.52
N GLU A 25 2.63 -26.22 -14.41
CA GLU A 25 1.58 -27.22 -14.50
C GLU A 25 1.72 -28.13 -15.74
N PHE A 26 2.36 -27.64 -16.81
CA PHE A 26 2.47 -28.30 -18.10
C PHE A 26 3.89 -28.23 -18.66
N ASP A 27 4.27 -29.23 -19.45
CA ASP A 27 5.53 -29.20 -20.21
C ASP A 27 5.49 -28.11 -21.30
N GLU A 28 6.64 -27.54 -21.60
CA GLU A 28 6.76 -26.47 -22.60
C GLU A 28 6.26 -26.91 -23.97
N GLN A 29 6.55 -28.16 -24.40
CA GLN A 29 6.07 -28.72 -25.66
C GLN A 29 4.55 -28.82 -25.69
N GLU A 30 3.92 -29.26 -24.61
CA GLU A 30 2.46 -29.32 -24.50
C GLU A 30 1.80 -27.94 -24.62
N ILE A 31 2.38 -26.90 -24.02
CA ILE A 31 1.87 -25.53 -24.08
C ILE A 31 1.86 -25.04 -25.55
N TYR A 32 2.90 -25.30 -26.32
CA TYR A 32 3.01 -24.78 -27.70
C TYR A 32 2.35 -25.67 -28.75
N GLU A 33 2.31 -26.99 -28.56
CA GLU A 33 1.83 -27.94 -29.54
C GLU A 33 0.45 -28.54 -29.19
N GLY A 34 0.04 -28.46 -27.91
CA GLY A 34 -1.19 -29.05 -27.40
C GLY A 34 -2.48 -28.42 -27.92
N GLY A 35 -2.39 -27.20 -28.48
CA GLY A 35 -3.56 -26.46 -28.95
C GLY A 35 -4.45 -25.99 -27.80
N TYR A 36 -3.83 -25.66 -26.67
CA TYR A 36 -4.52 -25.25 -25.45
C TYR A 36 -5.20 -23.87 -25.60
N LYS A 37 -6.38 -23.76 -24.99
CA LYS A 37 -7.09 -22.50 -24.78
C LYS A 37 -6.99 -22.12 -23.32
N VAL A 38 -6.34 -21.00 -23.02
CA VAL A 38 -6.14 -20.50 -21.68
C VAL A 38 -7.13 -19.39 -21.40
N TYR A 39 -8.00 -19.61 -20.42
CA TYR A 39 -8.95 -18.62 -19.93
C TYR A 39 -8.33 -17.88 -18.77
N THR A 40 -8.12 -16.60 -18.92
CA THR A 40 -7.39 -15.78 -17.98
C THR A 40 -8.28 -14.86 -17.15
N THR A 41 -7.77 -14.37 -16.04
CA THR A 41 -8.49 -13.52 -15.09
C THR A 41 -8.52 -12.05 -15.48
N LEU A 42 -7.70 -11.63 -16.47
CA LEU A 42 -7.50 -10.24 -16.86
C LEU A 42 -8.78 -9.62 -17.42
N ASP A 43 -9.10 -8.42 -16.95
CA ASP A 43 -10.07 -7.54 -17.61
C ASP A 43 -9.33 -6.55 -18.50
N LEU A 44 -9.43 -6.73 -19.82
CA LEU A 44 -8.73 -5.87 -20.78
C LEU A 44 -9.15 -4.40 -20.75
N LYS A 45 -10.37 -4.10 -20.28
CA LYS A 45 -10.82 -2.71 -20.14
C LYS A 45 -10.19 -2.08 -18.90
N MET A 46 -10.17 -2.81 -17.77
CA MET A 46 -9.47 -2.39 -16.56
C MET A 46 -7.96 -2.24 -16.83
N GLN A 47 -7.34 -3.19 -17.55
CA GLN A 47 -5.93 -3.14 -17.95
C GLN A 47 -5.58 -1.83 -18.67
N LYS A 48 -6.35 -1.48 -19.71
CA LYS A 48 -6.14 -0.24 -20.48
C LYS A 48 -6.26 1.03 -19.63
N GLU A 49 -7.20 1.05 -18.69
CA GLU A 49 -7.33 2.20 -17.78
C GLU A 49 -6.18 2.25 -16.75
N ALA A 50 -5.67 1.10 -16.31
CA ALA A 50 -4.50 1.02 -15.45
C ALA A 50 -3.23 1.55 -16.13
N GLU A 51 -2.95 1.08 -17.36
CA GLU A 51 -1.85 1.57 -18.19
C GLU A 51 -1.96 3.10 -18.42
N LYS A 52 -3.15 3.56 -18.77
CA LYS A 52 -3.43 4.98 -19.00
C LYS A 52 -3.24 5.80 -17.72
N ALA A 53 -3.78 5.35 -16.59
CA ALA A 53 -3.69 6.08 -15.33
C ALA A 53 -2.25 6.25 -14.87
N LEU A 54 -1.40 5.22 -15.03
CA LEU A 54 0.01 5.27 -14.69
C LEU A 54 0.79 6.15 -15.68
N LYS A 55 0.60 5.95 -16.99
CA LYS A 55 1.29 6.68 -18.06
C LYS A 55 1.00 8.19 -18.06
N GLU A 56 -0.25 8.56 -17.77
CA GLU A 56 -0.70 9.96 -17.69
C GLU A 56 -0.58 10.54 -16.26
N SER A 57 0.11 9.87 -15.37
CA SER A 57 0.35 10.38 -14.02
C SER A 57 1.34 11.52 -14.02
N ASN A 58 1.16 12.48 -13.09
CA ASN A 58 2.05 13.63 -12.96
C ASN A 58 3.52 13.24 -12.84
N PRO A 59 3.92 12.23 -12.00
CA PRO A 59 5.32 11.81 -11.95
C PRO A 59 5.88 11.36 -13.31
N PHE A 60 5.13 10.53 -14.06
CA PHE A 60 5.58 10.01 -15.34
C PHE A 60 5.63 11.04 -16.45
N LEU A 61 4.75 12.04 -16.43
CA LEU A 61 4.77 13.12 -17.41
C LEU A 61 5.99 14.04 -17.24
N HIS A 62 6.48 14.20 -16.00
CA HIS A 62 7.55 15.14 -15.72
C HIS A 62 8.94 14.49 -15.57
N ASP A 63 9.01 13.15 -15.47
CA ASP A 63 10.28 12.44 -15.40
C ASP A 63 10.23 11.14 -16.21
N PRO A 64 10.91 11.10 -17.38
CA PRO A 64 10.91 9.92 -18.23
C PRO A 64 11.71 8.73 -17.65
N ASN A 65 12.57 8.96 -16.66
CA ASN A 65 13.38 7.92 -16.05
C ASN A 65 12.66 7.22 -14.89
N LEU A 66 11.55 7.78 -14.39
CA LEU A 66 10.74 7.11 -13.40
C LEU A 66 10.05 5.88 -14.00
N ASN A 67 10.01 4.83 -13.19
CA ASN A 67 9.28 3.61 -13.50
C ASN A 67 8.31 3.29 -12.37
N GLY A 68 7.47 2.27 -12.57
CA GLY A 68 6.49 1.91 -11.55
C GLY A 68 5.68 0.70 -11.96
N ALA A 69 4.76 0.34 -11.10
CA ALA A 69 3.82 -0.75 -11.33
C ALA A 69 2.46 -0.43 -10.73
N LEU A 70 1.44 -1.02 -11.34
CA LEU A 70 0.08 -1.05 -10.81
C LEU A 70 -0.44 -2.49 -10.90
N ILE A 71 -1.02 -3.00 -9.83
CA ILE A 71 -1.69 -4.29 -9.85
C ILE A 71 -3.03 -4.20 -9.14
N THR A 72 -4.07 -4.77 -9.75
CA THR A 72 -5.42 -4.86 -9.20
C THR A 72 -5.83 -6.31 -9.09
N LEU A 73 -6.20 -6.71 -7.88
CA LEU A 73 -6.76 -8.02 -7.56
C LEU A 73 -8.26 -7.89 -7.27
N ASP A 74 -9.03 -8.89 -7.66
CA ASP A 74 -10.35 -9.11 -7.10
C ASP A 74 -10.21 -9.46 -5.61
N ALA A 75 -10.95 -8.75 -4.75
CA ALA A 75 -10.78 -8.88 -3.30
C ALA A 75 -11.28 -10.24 -2.76
N GLN A 76 -12.14 -10.92 -3.49
CA GLN A 76 -12.74 -12.18 -3.07
C GLN A 76 -12.03 -13.40 -3.64
N SER A 77 -11.75 -13.41 -4.93
CA SER A 77 -11.15 -14.58 -5.62
C SER A 77 -9.62 -14.52 -5.69
N GLY A 78 -9.02 -13.33 -5.56
CA GLY A 78 -7.59 -13.13 -5.81
C GLY A 78 -7.24 -13.03 -7.29
N TYR A 79 -8.20 -13.04 -8.19
CA TYR A 79 -7.96 -12.93 -9.63
C TYR A 79 -7.31 -11.59 -10.00
N ILE A 80 -6.22 -11.66 -10.78
CA ILE A 80 -5.53 -10.48 -11.27
C ILE A 80 -6.39 -9.86 -12.39
N LYS A 81 -6.99 -8.70 -12.10
CA LYS A 81 -7.88 -7.97 -13.02
C LYS A 81 -7.13 -6.99 -13.91
N ALA A 82 -6.03 -6.42 -13.41
CA ALA A 82 -5.14 -5.55 -14.17
C ALA A 82 -3.71 -5.65 -13.61
N MET A 83 -2.72 -5.56 -14.49
CA MET A 83 -1.30 -5.58 -14.12
C MET A 83 -0.51 -4.71 -15.08
N VAL A 84 0.20 -3.71 -14.55
CA VAL A 84 1.16 -2.88 -15.30
C VAL A 84 2.53 -3.11 -14.67
N GLY A 85 3.43 -3.75 -15.41
CA GLY A 85 4.76 -4.15 -14.93
C GLY A 85 5.86 -3.11 -15.13
N GLY A 86 5.54 -2.00 -15.78
CA GLY A 86 6.50 -0.92 -16.06
C GLY A 86 6.03 0.05 -17.11
N ARG A 87 6.82 1.13 -17.29
CA ARG A 87 6.63 2.06 -18.38
C ARG A 87 6.99 1.37 -19.72
N ASP A 88 6.06 1.37 -20.67
CA ASP A 88 6.28 0.86 -22.04
C ASP A 88 6.82 -0.60 -22.06
N TYR A 89 6.28 -1.46 -21.19
CA TYR A 89 6.69 -2.86 -21.01
C TYR A 89 6.61 -3.65 -22.33
N LYS A 90 7.63 -4.47 -22.57
CA LYS A 90 7.68 -5.45 -23.67
C LYS A 90 7.84 -6.85 -23.06
N SER A 91 7.37 -7.87 -23.79
CA SER A 91 7.53 -9.25 -23.35
C SER A 91 8.99 -9.59 -23.05
N GLY A 92 9.24 -10.16 -21.89
CA GLY A 92 10.58 -10.47 -21.38
C GLY A 92 11.24 -9.35 -20.58
N ASP A 93 10.63 -8.15 -20.50
CA ASP A 93 11.14 -7.10 -19.63
C ASP A 93 10.94 -7.47 -18.14
N PHE A 94 11.64 -6.77 -17.26
CA PHE A 94 11.49 -6.95 -15.82
C PHE A 94 10.10 -6.47 -15.34
N ASN A 95 9.26 -7.42 -14.92
CA ASN A 95 7.90 -7.14 -14.44
C ASN A 95 7.93 -6.62 -13.00
N ARG A 96 7.83 -5.29 -12.82
CA ARG A 96 7.92 -4.64 -11.51
C ARG A 96 6.73 -4.96 -10.61
N ALA A 97 5.58 -5.31 -11.17
CA ALA A 97 4.42 -5.68 -10.37
C ALA A 97 4.66 -6.96 -9.55
N ILE A 98 5.51 -7.85 -10.06
CA ILE A 98 5.83 -9.16 -9.46
C ILE A 98 7.18 -9.16 -8.76
N TYR A 99 8.22 -8.62 -9.44
CA TYR A 99 9.61 -8.85 -9.05
C TYR A 99 10.31 -7.67 -8.40
N ALA A 100 9.79 -6.42 -8.53
CA ALA A 100 10.43 -5.29 -7.88
C ALA A 100 10.26 -5.38 -6.36
N LYS A 101 11.33 -5.76 -5.68
CA LYS A 101 11.41 -5.74 -4.22
C LYS A 101 11.83 -4.35 -3.77
N ARG A 102 10.91 -3.62 -3.14
CA ARG A 102 11.11 -2.24 -2.66
C ARG A 102 10.48 -2.06 -1.30
N GLN A 103 11.03 -1.17 -0.50
CA GLN A 103 10.48 -0.84 0.81
C GLN A 103 9.09 -0.22 0.65
N PRO A 104 8.03 -0.78 1.28
CA PRO A 104 6.68 -0.24 1.22
C PRO A 104 6.52 1.03 2.06
N GLY A 105 7.48 1.35 2.94
CA GLY A 105 7.39 2.49 3.82
C GLY A 105 6.12 2.44 4.68
N SER A 106 5.51 3.60 4.92
CA SER A 106 4.32 3.72 5.76
C SER A 106 3.10 2.90 5.31
N SER A 107 3.10 2.27 4.12
CA SER A 107 2.03 1.36 3.74
C SER A 107 2.06 0.03 4.51
N PHE A 108 3.12 -0.25 5.28
CA PHE A 108 3.15 -1.37 6.21
C PHE A 108 2.44 -1.08 7.55
N LYS A 109 2.28 0.19 7.94
CA LYS A 109 1.71 0.59 9.24
C LYS A 109 0.37 -0.09 9.59
N PRO A 110 -0.57 -0.33 8.65
CA PRO A 110 -1.83 -0.98 8.98
C PRO A 110 -1.69 -2.30 9.74
N PHE A 111 -0.62 -3.06 9.52
CA PHE A 111 -0.37 -4.33 10.21
C PHE A 111 0.01 -4.12 11.69
N VAL A 112 0.71 -3.02 12.00
CA VAL A 112 1.00 -2.63 13.39
C VAL A 112 -0.29 -2.24 14.12
N TYR A 113 -1.12 -1.39 13.49
CA TYR A 113 -2.38 -0.93 14.07
C TYR A 113 -3.39 -2.09 14.19
N PHE A 114 -3.48 -2.96 13.19
CA PHE A 114 -4.32 -4.15 13.26
C PHE A 114 -3.93 -5.07 14.44
N THR A 115 -2.62 -5.32 14.61
CA THR A 115 -2.12 -6.11 15.75
C THR A 115 -2.46 -5.45 17.09
N ALA A 116 -2.41 -4.12 17.16
CA ALA A 116 -2.80 -3.39 18.36
C ALA A 116 -4.30 -3.55 18.66
N LEU A 117 -5.17 -3.44 17.65
CA LEU A 117 -6.61 -3.66 17.81
C LEU A 117 -6.92 -5.08 18.32
N GLU A 118 -6.18 -6.10 17.83
CA GLU A 118 -6.33 -7.48 18.34
C GLU A 118 -5.85 -7.64 19.79
N LYS A 119 -4.94 -6.78 20.25
CA LYS A 119 -4.42 -6.76 21.62
C LYS A 119 -5.20 -5.86 22.57
N GLY A 120 -6.38 -5.39 22.15
CA GLY A 120 -7.29 -4.61 22.99
C GLY A 120 -7.12 -3.11 22.93
N TYR A 121 -6.17 -2.59 22.10
CA TYR A 121 -6.18 -1.17 21.78
C TYR A 121 -7.41 -0.81 20.99
N GLU A 122 -7.90 0.41 21.19
CA GLU A 122 -8.98 1.00 20.42
C GLU A 122 -8.44 2.09 19.49
N MET A 123 -9.18 2.45 18.45
CA MET A 123 -8.78 3.57 17.60
C MET A 123 -8.78 4.91 18.33
N SER A 124 -9.47 5.00 19.47
CA SER A 124 -9.45 6.12 20.41
C SER A 124 -8.28 6.08 21.40
N SER A 125 -7.56 4.97 21.52
CA SER A 125 -6.39 4.87 22.43
C SER A 125 -5.38 5.96 22.13
N MET A 126 -4.89 6.64 23.19
CA MET A 126 -4.06 7.83 23.09
C MET A 126 -2.57 7.48 23.29
N ILE A 127 -1.71 8.02 22.41
CA ILE A 127 -0.25 7.91 22.49
C ILE A 127 0.34 9.28 22.20
N GLU A 128 1.34 9.71 22.99
CA GLU A 128 2.00 11.00 22.76
C GLU A 128 2.80 11.02 21.44
N ASP A 129 2.54 12.02 20.63
CA ASP A 129 3.33 12.32 19.43
C ASP A 129 4.54 13.17 19.79
N LYS A 130 5.61 12.54 20.20
CA LYS A 130 6.88 13.18 20.63
C LYS A 130 8.09 12.48 20.02
N PRO A 131 9.28 13.09 20.03
CA PRO A 131 10.52 12.40 19.69
C PRO A 131 10.73 11.19 20.61
N VAL A 132 11.11 10.07 20.01
CA VAL A 132 11.40 8.81 20.72
C VAL A 132 12.72 8.24 20.27
N THR A 133 13.41 7.50 21.16
CA THR A 133 14.67 6.84 20.89
C THR A 133 14.66 5.42 21.46
N TYR A 134 15.11 4.47 20.67
CA TYR A 134 15.23 3.07 21.03
C TYR A 134 16.68 2.62 20.76
N GLY A 135 17.48 2.50 21.80
CA GLY A 135 18.92 2.29 21.65
C GLY A 135 19.57 3.45 20.87
N ASN A 136 20.22 3.15 19.77
CA ASN A 136 20.84 4.15 18.90
C ASN A 136 19.92 4.65 17.75
N TRP A 137 18.66 4.24 17.72
CA TRP A 137 17.73 4.59 16.67
C TRP A 137 16.66 5.60 17.13
N SER A 138 16.59 6.73 16.41
CA SER A 138 15.63 7.81 16.69
C SER A 138 14.78 8.07 15.45
N PRO A 139 13.64 7.36 15.28
CA PRO A 139 12.74 7.58 14.17
C PRO A 139 12.13 8.99 14.23
N ARG A 140 11.98 9.62 13.05
CA ARG A 140 11.46 10.99 12.95
C ARG A 140 10.14 11.01 12.20
N ASN A 141 9.23 11.88 12.63
CA ASN A 141 8.07 12.22 11.81
C ASN A 141 8.48 12.96 10.53
N TYR A 142 7.63 12.92 9.51
CA TYR A 142 7.85 13.67 8.29
C TYR A 142 8.06 15.17 8.59
N GLY A 143 9.12 15.74 8.01
CA GLY A 143 9.51 17.12 8.30
C GLY A 143 9.97 17.38 9.73
N ASN A 144 10.24 16.35 10.53
CA ASN A 144 10.66 16.44 11.93
C ASN A 144 9.68 17.24 12.84
N LYS A 145 8.37 17.12 12.53
CA LYS A 145 7.30 17.83 13.25
C LYS A 145 6.59 16.89 14.22
N TYR A 146 6.35 17.38 15.44
CA TYR A 146 5.65 16.68 16.50
C TYR A 146 4.60 17.62 17.11
N SER A 147 3.46 17.08 17.51
CA SER A 147 2.46 17.87 18.24
C SER A 147 2.85 18.04 19.71
N ASN A 148 3.67 17.15 20.26
CA ASN A 148 4.01 17.00 21.67
C ASN A 148 2.77 16.88 22.57
N MET A 149 1.71 16.30 22.02
CA MET A 149 0.42 16.04 22.69
C MET A 149 0.01 14.59 22.45
N PRO A 150 -0.86 14.02 23.31
CA PRO A 150 -1.55 12.78 23.04
C PRO A 150 -2.37 12.89 21.74
N VAL A 151 -2.32 11.87 20.89
CA VAL A 151 -3.13 11.73 19.69
C VAL A 151 -3.76 10.35 19.67
N SER A 152 -4.98 10.23 19.16
CA SER A 152 -5.62 8.92 19.02
C SER A 152 -4.92 8.08 17.94
N LEU A 153 -5.05 6.75 18.01
CA LEU A 153 -4.53 5.84 16.99
C LEU A 153 -5.15 6.17 15.62
N LEU A 154 -6.42 6.55 15.58
CA LEU A 154 -7.08 6.98 14.34
C LEU A 154 -6.36 8.19 13.72
N GLN A 155 -6.15 9.26 14.49
CA GLN A 155 -5.45 10.46 14.04
C GLN A 155 -3.99 10.17 13.63
N ALA A 156 -3.32 9.30 14.39
CA ALA A 156 -1.94 8.92 14.11
C ALA A 156 -1.80 8.15 12.79
N LEU A 157 -2.76 7.27 12.45
CA LEU A 157 -2.77 6.56 11.17
C LEU A 157 -3.13 7.51 10.02
N ASP A 158 -4.11 8.40 10.20
CA ASP A 158 -4.52 9.43 9.23
C ASP A 158 -3.36 10.33 8.82
N LYS A 159 -2.61 10.82 9.82
CA LYS A 159 -1.42 11.68 9.63
C LYS A 159 -0.15 10.88 9.34
N SER A 160 -0.22 9.54 9.43
CA SER A 160 0.93 8.65 9.22
C SER A 160 2.11 8.96 10.15
N LEU A 161 1.88 9.25 11.44
CA LEU A 161 2.91 9.60 12.42
C LEU A 161 3.85 8.42 12.67
N ASN A 162 5.16 8.66 12.56
CA ASN A 162 6.19 7.64 12.77
C ASN A 162 6.41 7.40 14.28
N SER A 163 6.50 8.47 15.07
CA SER A 163 6.73 8.39 16.51
C SER A 163 5.71 7.50 17.22
N VAL A 164 4.42 7.72 16.92
CA VAL A 164 3.31 6.94 17.50
C VAL A 164 3.34 5.50 17.01
N THR A 165 3.58 5.28 15.72
CA THR A 165 3.61 3.92 15.15
C THR A 165 4.74 3.07 15.77
N VAL A 166 5.92 3.66 15.99
CA VAL A 166 7.04 2.93 16.59
C VAL A 166 6.78 2.65 18.08
N GLN A 167 6.19 3.59 18.82
CA GLN A 167 5.77 3.36 20.19
C GLN A 167 4.75 2.22 20.28
N LEU A 168 3.76 2.23 19.36
CA LEU A 168 2.75 1.17 19.27
C LEU A 168 3.40 -0.18 18.94
N MET A 169 4.33 -0.23 17.96
CA MET A 169 5.09 -1.43 17.61
C MET A 169 5.87 -1.99 18.79
N ASN A 170 6.53 -1.12 19.57
CA ASN A 170 7.25 -1.52 20.76
C ASN A 170 6.31 -2.12 21.83
N ALA A 171 5.12 -1.54 22.00
CA ALA A 171 4.12 -2.01 22.96
C ALA A 171 3.51 -3.37 22.58
N VAL A 172 3.20 -3.59 21.29
CA VAL A 172 2.58 -4.84 20.82
C VAL A 172 3.61 -5.94 20.55
N GLY A 173 4.86 -5.58 20.33
CA GLY A 173 5.98 -6.45 20.03
C GLY A 173 6.10 -6.82 18.56
N PRO A 174 7.35 -6.83 18.02
CA PRO A 174 7.62 -7.15 16.62
C PRO A 174 7.11 -8.53 16.18
N ASP A 175 7.26 -9.55 17.01
CA ASP A 175 6.84 -10.93 16.69
C ASP A 175 5.34 -11.02 16.36
N ALA A 176 4.52 -10.33 17.16
CA ALA A 176 3.08 -10.33 16.95
C ALA A 176 2.70 -9.67 15.61
N VAL A 177 3.37 -8.57 15.24
CA VAL A 177 3.13 -7.88 13.98
C VAL A 177 3.61 -8.72 12.79
N ILE A 178 4.79 -9.36 12.91
CA ILE A 178 5.32 -10.28 11.89
C ILE A 178 4.37 -11.45 11.67
N ASP A 179 3.84 -12.07 12.73
CA ASP A 179 2.86 -13.15 12.61
C ASP A 179 1.61 -12.70 11.84
N ARG A 180 1.08 -11.51 12.13
CA ARG A 180 -0.06 -10.95 11.40
C ARG A 180 0.26 -10.65 9.94
N ALA A 181 1.43 -10.09 9.68
CA ALA A 181 1.90 -9.86 8.30
C ALA A 181 2.02 -11.19 7.52
N ARG A 182 2.58 -12.24 8.12
CA ARG A 182 2.66 -13.58 7.53
C ARG A 182 1.27 -14.17 7.24
N LYS A 183 0.34 -14.07 8.19
CA LYS A 183 -1.04 -14.51 8.03
C LYS A 183 -1.76 -13.74 6.91
N ALA A 184 -1.51 -12.45 6.78
CA ALA A 184 -2.04 -11.65 5.67
C ALA A 184 -1.49 -12.06 4.31
N GLY A 185 -0.34 -12.75 4.26
CA GLY A 185 0.23 -13.28 3.03
C GLY A 185 1.60 -12.74 2.65
N PHE A 186 2.30 -11.98 3.49
CA PHE A 186 3.69 -11.64 3.22
C PHE A 186 4.58 -12.88 3.23
N THR A 187 5.42 -13.01 2.19
CA THR A 187 6.37 -14.11 2.01
C THR A 187 7.83 -13.62 2.01
N SER A 188 8.05 -12.34 1.71
CA SER A 188 9.36 -11.70 1.79
C SER A 188 9.92 -11.73 3.20
N ASP A 189 11.22 -11.69 3.35
CA ASP A 189 11.86 -11.64 4.67
C ASP A 189 11.43 -10.38 5.44
N ILE A 190 11.11 -10.55 6.72
CA ILE A 190 10.70 -9.48 7.63
C ILE A 190 11.62 -9.55 8.85
N PRO A 191 12.62 -8.66 8.96
CA PRO A 191 13.53 -8.65 10.08
C PRO A 191 12.80 -8.31 11.40
N LYS A 192 13.23 -8.94 12.50
CA LYS A 192 12.66 -8.73 13.83
C LYS A 192 13.20 -7.46 14.48
N GLU A 193 12.79 -6.32 13.96
CA GLU A 193 13.23 -5.00 14.44
C GLU A 193 12.07 -4.03 14.55
N LEU A 194 12.20 -3.01 15.40
CA LEU A 194 11.18 -1.95 15.50
C LEU A 194 11.05 -1.15 14.19
N SER A 195 12.11 -1.08 13.40
CA SER A 195 12.15 -0.34 12.13
C SER A 195 11.16 -0.85 11.09
N ILE A 196 10.76 -2.14 11.15
CA ILE A 196 9.74 -2.70 10.24
C ILE A 196 8.38 -2.02 10.38
N SER A 197 8.09 -1.41 11.54
CA SER A 197 6.89 -0.58 11.73
C SER A 197 6.77 0.55 10.70
N LEU A 198 7.90 0.98 10.15
CA LEU A 198 7.99 2.01 9.11
C LEU A 198 8.19 1.41 7.70
N GLY A 199 8.10 0.08 7.55
CA GLY A 199 8.18 -0.62 6.28
C GLY A 199 9.58 -0.68 5.69
N THR A 200 10.58 -1.02 6.49
CA THR A 200 11.99 -1.15 6.06
C THR A 200 12.29 -2.45 5.31
N MET A 201 11.42 -3.48 5.41
CA MET A 201 11.54 -4.68 4.58
C MET A 201 11.23 -4.39 3.10
N SER A 202 11.62 -5.30 2.22
CA SER A 202 11.39 -5.18 0.77
C SER A 202 10.31 -6.13 0.28
N VAL A 203 9.28 -5.62 -0.41
CA VAL A 203 8.14 -6.39 -0.91
C VAL A 203 7.82 -6.01 -2.35
N SER A 204 7.13 -6.89 -3.09
CA SER A 204 6.61 -6.55 -4.41
C SER A 204 5.21 -5.93 -4.33
N PRO A 205 4.79 -5.19 -5.38
CA PRO A 205 3.42 -4.68 -5.47
C PRO A 205 2.34 -5.77 -5.35
N LEU A 206 2.53 -6.93 -5.98
CA LEU A 206 1.63 -8.08 -5.85
C LEU A 206 1.55 -8.58 -4.40
N GLU A 207 2.69 -8.71 -3.74
CA GLU A 207 2.75 -9.17 -2.36
C GLU A 207 2.03 -8.23 -1.41
N LEU A 208 2.20 -6.90 -1.59
CA LEU A 208 1.51 -5.91 -0.80
C LEU A 208 -0.01 -5.90 -1.10
N ALA A 209 -0.42 -6.03 -2.38
CA ALA A 209 -1.83 -6.13 -2.76
C ALA A 209 -2.50 -7.35 -2.11
N ARG A 210 -1.84 -8.52 -2.18
CA ARG A 210 -2.32 -9.75 -1.52
C ARG A 210 -2.49 -9.57 -0.01
N ALA A 211 -1.52 -8.93 0.64
CA ALA A 211 -1.55 -8.73 2.08
C ALA A 211 -2.62 -7.72 2.55
N TYR A 212 -3.10 -6.84 1.66
CA TYR A 212 -4.21 -5.92 1.95
C TYR A 212 -5.59 -6.56 1.74
N ALA A 213 -5.68 -7.67 1.03
CA ALA A 213 -6.96 -8.31 0.74
C ALA A 213 -7.78 -8.67 1.98
N PRO A 214 -7.21 -9.18 3.09
CA PRO A 214 -7.98 -9.42 4.31
C PRO A 214 -8.70 -8.17 4.85
N PHE A 215 -8.14 -6.98 4.66
CA PHE A 215 -8.78 -5.73 5.08
C PHE A 215 -9.95 -5.32 4.17
N ALA A 216 -9.98 -5.81 2.93
CA ALA A 216 -11.03 -5.53 1.97
C ALA A 216 -12.20 -6.51 2.03
N ASN A 217 -11.96 -7.76 2.42
CA ASN A 217 -12.91 -8.87 2.24
C ASN A 217 -13.42 -9.50 3.55
N GLY A 218 -13.20 -8.85 4.69
CA GLY A 218 -13.71 -9.33 5.98
C GLY A 218 -12.80 -10.35 6.69
N GLY A 219 -11.50 -10.40 6.33
CA GLY A 219 -10.49 -11.18 7.03
C GLY A 219 -9.97 -12.43 6.31
N TYR A 220 -10.24 -12.55 5.01
CA TYR A 220 -9.81 -13.71 4.24
C TYR A 220 -8.50 -13.42 3.48
N LYS A 221 -7.49 -14.27 3.66
CA LYS A 221 -6.32 -14.35 2.80
C LYS A 221 -6.71 -14.98 1.48
N ILE A 222 -6.21 -14.45 0.38
CA ILE A 222 -6.44 -14.91 -0.98
C ILE A 222 -5.14 -15.34 -1.64
N LYS A 223 -5.23 -16.19 -2.66
CA LYS A 223 -4.11 -16.57 -3.53
C LYS A 223 -4.28 -15.89 -4.88
N PRO A 224 -3.40 -14.95 -5.25
CA PRO A 224 -3.43 -14.34 -6.57
C PRO A 224 -3.31 -15.38 -7.68
N SER A 225 -4.11 -15.24 -8.74
CA SER A 225 -4.05 -16.12 -9.92
C SER A 225 -4.29 -15.34 -11.20
N SER A 226 -3.59 -15.73 -12.27
CA SER A 226 -3.76 -15.20 -13.63
C SER A 226 -4.61 -16.10 -14.53
N ILE A 227 -4.81 -17.38 -14.15
CA ILE A 227 -5.51 -18.39 -14.94
C ILE A 227 -6.81 -18.79 -14.24
N ILE A 228 -7.90 -18.84 -15.00
CA ILE A 228 -9.19 -19.41 -14.54
C ILE A 228 -9.21 -20.90 -14.85
N LYS A 229 -8.98 -21.26 -16.13
CA LYS A 229 -8.93 -22.66 -16.59
C LYS A 229 -8.15 -22.80 -17.88
N VAL A 230 -7.74 -24.04 -18.17
CA VAL A 230 -7.14 -24.42 -19.44
C VAL A 230 -7.96 -25.55 -20.05
N THR A 231 -8.25 -25.48 -21.34
CA THR A 231 -8.86 -26.57 -22.11
C THR A 231 -7.91 -27.04 -23.21
N ASP A 232 -8.03 -28.30 -23.59
CA ASP A 232 -7.36 -28.85 -24.75
C ASP A 232 -8.04 -28.38 -26.05
N ARG A 233 -7.54 -28.88 -27.19
CA ARG A 233 -8.08 -28.56 -28.54
C ARG A 233 -9.51 -29.03 -28.74
N PHE A 234 -10.02 -29.95 -27.90
CA PHE A 234 -11.37 -30.54 -27.94
C PHE A 234 -12.31 -29.89 -26.91
N ASP A 235 -11.90 -28.75 -26.30
CA ASP A 235 -12.62 -28.02 -25.26
C ASP A 235 -12.79 -28.80 -23.94
N LYS A 236 -12.06 -29.92 -23.74
CA LYS A 236 -12.01 -30.61 -22.47
C LYS A 236 -11.17 -29.78 -21.48
N VAL A 237 -11.71 -29.56 -20.28
CA VAL A 237 -10.98 -28.91 -19.19
C VAL A 237 -9.85 -29.81 -18.71
N ILE A 238 -8.60 -29.35 -18.77
CA ILE A 238 -7.39 -30.06 -18.33
C ILE A 238 -6.77 -29.44 -17.08
N TYR A 239 -7.11 -28.17 -16.80
CA TYR A 239 -6.75 -27.47 -15.58
C TYR A 239 -7.86 -26.49 -15.21
N GLU A 240 -8.17 -26.40 -13.94
CA GLU A 240 -9.09 -25.41 -13.39
C GLU A 240 -8.53 -24.87 -12.08
N ASN A 241 -8.40 -23.54 -12.00
CA ASN A 241 -7.92 -22.88 -10.78
C ASN A 241 -8.95 -23.06 -9.66
N LYS A 242 -8.48 -23.44 -8.49
CA LYS A 242 -9.29 -23.48 -7.27
C LYS A 242 -9.05 -22.21 -6.49
N GLU A 243 -10.10 -21.45 -6.24
CA GLU A 243 -10.03 -20.30 -5.36
C GLU A 243 -9.67 -20.75 -3.94
N GLU A 244 -8.53 -20.29 -3.46
CA GLU A 244 -8.07 -20.60 -2.10
C GLU A 244 -8.34 -19.40 -1.20
N LYS A 245 -9.20 -19.59 -0.21
CA LYS A 245 -9.54 -18.62 0.83
C LYS A 245 -9.30 -19.21 2.21
N GLU A 246 -8.61 -18.47 3.05
CA GLU A 246 -8.38 -18.83 4.44
C GLU A 246 -8.80 -17.66 5.33
N HIS A 247 -9.72 -17.88 6.28
CA HIS A 247 -10.11 -16.87 7.24
C HIS A 247 -9.00 -16.71 8.28
N VAL A 248 -8.23 -15.63 8.18
CA VAL A 248 -7.01 -15.40 8.98
C VAL A 248 -7.19 -14.34 10.06
N PHE A 249 -8.20 -13.46 9.91
CA PHE A 249 -8.47 -12.35 10.83
C PHE A 249 -9.94 -12.27 11.20
N SER A 250 -10.24 -11.94 12.45
CA SER A 250 -11.62 -11.74 12.87
C SER A 250 -12.27 -10.57 12.12
N THR A 251 -13.49 -10.77 11.63
CA THR A 251 -14.23 -9.76 10.89
C THR A 251 -14.45 -8.46 11.70
N GLN A 252 -14.59 -8.57 13.03
CA GLN A 252 -14.72 -7.42 13.93
C GLN A 252 -13.45 -6.54 13.90
N ASN A 253 -12.25 -7.13 14.08
CA ASN A 253 -11.00 -6.36 14.03
C ASN A 253 -10.72 -5.82 12.63
N VAL A 254 -11.12 -6.57 11.59
CA VAL A 254 -11.04 -6.09 10.20
C VAL A 254 -11.97 -4.91 9.97
N ALA A 255 -13.18 -4.89 10.52
CA ALA A 255 -14.07 -3.75 10.42
C ALA A 255 -13.46 -2.48 11.05
N LEU A 256 -12.79 -2.62 12.20
CA LEU A 256 -12.11 -1.50 12.86
C LEU A 256 -10.95 -0.95 12.02
N ILE A 257 -10.03 -1.81 11.58
CA ILE A 257 -8.89 -1.34 10.75
C ILE A 257 -9.36 -0.82 9.39
N ASN A 258 -10.41 -1.42 8.80
CA ASN A 258 -11.00 -0.94 7.56
C ASN A 258 -11.58 0.48 7.74
N TYR A 259 -12.30 0.74 8.83
CA TYR A 259 -12.77 2.08 9.19
C TYR A 259 -11.61 3.08 9.30
N MET A 260 -10.53 2.73 10.00
CA MET A 260 -9.34 3.57 10.11
C MET A 260 -8.69 3.83 8.73
N LEU A 261 -8.63 2.84 7.85
CA LEU A 261 -8.08 2.98 6.50
C LEU A 261 -8.98 3.79 5.57
N GLN A 262 -10.31 3.75 5.77
CA GLN A 262 -11.23 4.68 5.12
C GLN A 262 -11.00 6.12 5.61
N SER A 263 -10.73 6.32 6.91
CA SER A 263 -10.39 7.64 7.46
C SER A 263 -9.11 8.21 6.83
N VAL A 264 -8.07 7.39 6.61
CA VAL A 264 -6.86 7.83 5.87
C VAL A 264 -7.21 8.40 4.49
N VAL A 265 -8.19 7.81 3.78
CA VAL A 265 -8.65 8.29 2.47
C VAL A 265 -9.60 9.48 2.60
N ASN A 266 -10.40 9.53 3.65
CA ASN A 266 -11.37 10.61 3.84
C ASN A 266 -10.76 11.86 4.49
N ASN A 267 -9.87 11.70 5.44
CA ASN A 267 -9.37 12.77 6.29
C ASN A 267 -7.84 12.91 6.26
N GLY A 268 -7.13 11.83 5.91
CA GLY A 268 -5.69 11.72 6.05
C GLY A 268 -4.88 11.94 4.77
N THR A 269 -3.73 11.29 4.72
CA THR A 269 -2.74 11.39 3.62
C THR A 269 -3.21 10.79 2.30
N GLY A 270 -4.28 9.98 2.30
CA GLY A 270 -4.82 9.29 1.13
C GLY A 270 -5.93 10.04 0.38
N ARG A 271 -6.24 11.29 0.71
CA ARG A 271 -7.40 12.03 0.18
C ARG A 271 -7.54 12.04 -1.33
N ALA A 272 -6.44 12.05 -2.04
CA ALA A 272 -6.44 12.06 -3.51
C ALA A 272 -6.86 10.71 -4.15
N ALA A 273 -7.02 9.65 -3.34
CA ALA A 273 -7.50 8.34 -3.79
C ALA A 273 -9.03 8.19 -3.72
N ARG A 274 -9.79 9.23 -3.35
CA ARG A 274 -11.26 9.17 -3.26
C ARG A 274 -11.89 8.76 -4.60
N VAL A 275 -12.90 7.91 -4.50
CA VAL A 275 -13.67 7.41 -5.65
C VAL A 275 -15.13 7.81 -5.49
N TYR A 276 -15.77 8.19 -6.60
CA TYR A 276 -17.15 8.66 -6.60
C TYR A 276 -18.03 7.86 -7.55
N TYR A 277 -19.27 7.60 -7.15
CA TYR A 277 -20.28 6.95 -7.97
C TYR A 277 -21.63 7.66 -7.82
N GLY A 278 -22.15 8.16 -8.93
CA GLY A 278 -23.35 9.01 -8.89
C GLY A 278 -23.12 10.28 -8.06
N LYS A 279 -23.95 10.49 -7.04
CA LYS A 279 -23.82 11.62 -6.10
C LYS A 279 -23.10 11.26 -4.80
N GLY A 280 -22.66 10.00 -4.65
CA GLY A 280 -22.03 9.48 -3.45
C GLY A 280 -20.55 9.18 -3.62
N GLN A 281 -19.90 8.93 -2.49
CA GLN A 281 -18.52 8.45 -2.43
C GLN A 281 -18.55 6.93 -2.22
N VAL A 282 -17.70 6.21 -2.96
CA VAL A 282 -17.45 4.79 -2.73
C VAL A 282 -16.57 4.65 -1.49
N ALA A 283 -16.85 3.67 -0.64
CA ALA A 283 -15.98 3.35 0.47
C ALA A 283 -14.62 2.85 -0.05
N VAL A 284 -13.57 3.58 0.24
CA VAL A 284 -12.19 3.26 -0.13
C VAL A 284 -11.34 3.29 1.12
N GLY A 285 -10.73 2.16 1.45
CA GLY A 285 -9.69 2.09 2.45
C GLY A 285 -8.30 2.12 1.79
N GLY A 286 -7.30 2.65 2.46
CA GLY A 286 -5.95 2.63 1.89
C GLY A 286 -4.91 3.34 2.73
N LYS A 287 -3.64 3.14 2.36
CA LYS A 287 -2.50 3.76 3.03
C LYS A 287 -1.44 4.19 2.03
N THR A 288 -0.96 5.40 2.20
CA THR A 288 0.19 5.94 1.50
C THR A 288 1.49 5.40 2.07
N GLY A 289 2.45 5.11 1.20
CA GLY A 289 3.83 4.77 1.54
C GLY A 289 4.79 5.81 0.96
N THR A 290 5.76 6.21 1.76
CA THR A 290 6.89 7.03 1.34
C THR A 290 8.09 6.54 2.12
N THR A 291 9.16 6.19 1.41
CA THR A 291 10.42 5.77 2.03
C THR A 291 11.30 6.97 2.34
N ASN A 292 12.34 6.76 3.14
CA ASN A 292 13.36 7.78 3.37
C ASN A 292 13.90 8.30 2.03
N GLU A 293 14.16 9.60 1.95
CA GLU A 293 14.62 10.30 0.75
C GLU A 293 13.70 10.12 -0.48
N SER A 294 12.44 9.72 -0.26
CA SER A 294 11.47 9.47 -1.34
C SER A 294 11.99 8.52 -2.43
N ARG A 295 12.77 7.48 -2.08
CA ARG A 295 13.27 6.49 -3.05
C ARG A 295 12.17 5.67 -3.69
N SER A 296 11.11 5.40 -2.94
CA SER A 296 9.89 4.78 -3.44
C SER A 296 8.66 5.43 -2.82
N VAL A 297 7.62 5.59 -3.63
CA VAL A 297 6.32 6.07 -3.20
C VAL A 297 5.24 5.06 -3.58
N TRP A 298 4.29 4.86 -2.65
CA TRP A 298 3.30 3.80 -2.72
C TRP A 298 1.91 4.31 -2.37
N PHE A 299 0.93 3.65 -2.94
CA PHE A 299 -0.42 3.63 -2.42
C PHE A 299 -0.97 2.21 -2.50
N ALA A 300 -1.31 1.64 -1.36
CA ALA A 300 -2.06 0.40 -1.27
C ALA A 300 -3.48 0.74 -0.83
N GLY A 301 -4.45 0.50 -1.70
CA GLY A 301 -5.85 0.85 -1.46
C GLY A 301 -6.79 -0.25 -1.92
N PHE A 302 -8.01 -0.19 -1.43
CA PHE A 302 -9.03 -1.18 -1.76
C PHE A 302 -10.43 -0.57 -1.72
N THR A 303 -11.29 -1.10 -2.57
CA THR A 303 -12.74 -0.95 -2.55
C THR A 303 -13.35 -2.24 -1.98
N PRO A 304 -14.67 -2.34 -1.80
CA PRO A 304 -15.30 -3.60 -1.44
C PRO A 304 -15.02 -4.75 -2.43
N ASP A 305 -14.75 -4.42 -3.70
CA ASP A 305 -14.62 -5.41 -4.77
C ASP A 305 -13.17 -5.74 -5.13
N THR A 306 -12.24 -4.81 -4.92
CA THR A 306 -10.87 -4.93 -5.46
C THR A 306 -9.82 -4.36 -4.53
N VAL A 307 -8.59 -4.88 -4.64
CA VAL A 307 -7.39 -4.34 -4.00
C VAL A 307 -6.41 -3.89 -5.07
N THR A 308 -5.94 -2.66 -4.99
CA THR A 308 -4.98 -2.10 -5.94
C THR A 308 -3.76 -1.52 -5.23
N THR A 309 -2.59 -1.96 -5.65
CA THR A 309 -1.31 -1.41 -5.20
C THR A 309 -0.61 -0.71 -6.35
N ILE A 310 -0.10 0.48 -6.08
CA ILE A 310 0.64 1.29 -7.03
C ILE A 310 1.98 1.68 -6.41
N TYR A 311 3.04 1.55 -7.20
CA TYR A 311 4.41 1.87 -6.84
C TYR A 311 5.04 2.75 -7.90
N ILE A 312 5.83 3.75 -7.49
CA ILE A 312 6.68 4.56 -8.37
C ILE A 312 8.05 4.75 -7.71
N GLY A 313 9.10 4.67 -8.52
CA GLY A 313 10.49 4.90 -8.13
C GLY A 313 11.43 4.74 -9.32
N TYR A 314 12.70 5.00 -9.11
CA TYR A 314 13.73 4.68 -10.09
C TYR A 314 14.17 3.22 -9.97
N ASP A 315 14.57 2.62 -11.09
CA ASP A 315 15.04 1.24 -11.11
C ASP A 315 16.36 1.06 -10.32
N ASP A 316 17.21 2.07 -10.32
CA ASP A 316 18.45 2.13 -9.55
C ASP A 316 18.25 2.57 -8.08
N ASN A 317 17.00 2.66 -7.64
CA ASN A 317 16.61 3.03 -6.27
C ASN A 317 17.19 4.37 -5.77
N LYS A 318 17.57 5.28 -6.68
CA LYS A 318 18.01 6.63 -6.28
C LYS A 318 16.85 7.47 -5.71
N PRO A 319 17.14 8.51 -4.92
CA PRO A 319 16.13 9.43 -4.41
C PRO A 319 15.37 10.14 -5.54
N MET A 320 14.07 10.25 -5.39
CA MET A 320 13.23 11.18 -6.17
C MET A 320 13.29 12.58 -5.56
N LYS A 321 12.58 13.54 -6.17
CA LYS A 321 12.43 14.87 -5.58
C LYS A 321 11.86 14.75 -4.15
N SER A 322 12.36 15.58 -3.23
CA SER A 322 11.94 15.55 -1.82
C SER A 322 10.44 15.79 -1.60
N SER A 323 9.75 16.40 -2.58
CA SER A 323 8.29 16.59 -2.59
C SER A 323 7.51 15.34 -3.05
N ALA A 324 8.18 14.31 -3.55
CA ALA A 324 7.47 13.09 -3.95
C ALA A 324 7.00 12.31 -2.72
N THR A 325 5.70 12.24 -2.54
CA THR A 325 5.04 11.45 -1.48
C THR A 325 4.01 10.50 -2.06
N GLY A 326 3.66 9.44 -1.31
CA GLY A 326 2.58 8.54 -1.73
C GLY A 326 1.25 9.27 -1.89
N GLY A 327 0.99 10.29 -1.07
CA GLY A 327 -0.24 11.10 -1.11
C GLY A 327 -0.35 11.97 -2.36
N ASP A 328 0.74 12.66 -2.73
CA ASP A 328 0.72 13.62 -3.85
C ASP A 328 1.04 12.97 -5.20
N SER A 329 1.84 11.90 -5.19
CA SER A 329 2.34 11.29 -6.42
C SER A 329 1.55 10.06 -6.87
N VAL A 330 1.03 9.24 -5.93
CA VAL A 330 0.48 7.90 -6.24
C VAL A 330 -0.99 7.76 -5.90
N ALA A 331 -1.46 8.31 -4.78
CA ALA A 331 -2.88 8.28 -4.43
C ALA A 331 -3.79 8.91 -5.51
N PRO A 332 -3.39 10.00 -6.23
CA PRO A 332 -4.16 10.52 -7.36
C PRO A 332 -4.33 9.53 -8.51
N ILE A 333 -3.35 8.63 -8.72
CA ILE A 333 -3.42 7.61 -9.79
C ILE A 333 -4.53 6.62 -9.48
N PHE A 334 -4.63 6.17 -8.22
CA PHE A 334 -5.72 5.31 -7.76
C PHE A 334 -7.08 5.98 -7.99
N GLY A 335 -7.27 7.20 -7.49
CA GLY A 335 -8.52 7.96 -7.69
C GLY A 335 -8.89 8.12 -9.17
N LYS A 336 -7.93 8.53 -10.02
CA LYS A 336 -8.12 8.68 -11.47
C LYS A 336 -8.49 7.36 -12.15
N TYR A 337 -7.80 6.26 -11.81
CA TYR A 337 -8.04 4.93 -12.35
C TYR A 337 -9.50 4.49 -12.13
N TYR A 338 -9.93 4.50 -10.87
CA TYR A 338 -11.30 4.08 -10.53
C TYR A 338 -12.38 5.03 -11.05
N ASN A 339 -12.20 6.34 -10.89
CA ASN A 339 -13.18 7.32 -11.37
C ASN A 339 -13.34 7.25 -12.90
N ASN A 340 -12.25 7.03 -13.66
CA ASN A 340 -12.32 6.85 -15.11
C ASN A 340 -13.05 5.56 -15.49
N MET A 341 -12.79 4.44 -14.80
CA MET A 341 -13.50 3.17 -15.06
C MET A 341 -15.00 3.30 -14.80
N ILE A 342 -15.37 3.98 -13.73
CA ILE A 342 -16.78 4.24 -13.38
C ILE A 342 -17.42 5.12 -14.45
N ALA A 343 -16.80 6.23 -14.82
CA ALA A 343 -17.33 7.16 -15.84
C ALA A 343 -17.52 6.50 -17.21
N LYS A 344 -16.72 5.48 -17.53
CA LYS A 344 -16.81 4.70 -18.78
C LYS A 344 -17.72 3.48 -18.67
N GLY A 345 -18.34 3.23 -17.52
CA GLY A 345 -19.16 2.03 -17.28
C GLY A 345 -18.39 0.70 -17.30
N ILE A 346 -17.06 0.76 -17.09
CA ILE A 346 -16.19 -0.42 -17.04
C ILE A 346 -16.31 -1.10 -15.67
N TYR A 347 -16.41 -0.29 -14.62
CA TYR A 347 -16.50 -0.74 -13.24
C TYR A 347 -17.76 -0.16 -12.58
N LYS A 348 -18.60 -1.03 -12.04
CA LYS A 348 -19.74 -0.68 -11.21
C LYS A 348 -19.40 -1.06 -9.76
N PRO A 349 -19.07 -0.09 -8.91
CA PRO A 349 -18.58 -0.39 -7.57
C PRO A 349 -19.71 -0.84 -6.63
N THR A 350 -19.39 -1.76 -5.72
CA THR A 350 -20.07 -1.91 -4.44
C THR A 350 -19.74 -0.68 -3.60
N ILE A 351 -20.74 -0.01 -3.03
CA ILE A 351 -20.58 1.32 -2.44
C ILE A 351 -19.95 1.25 -1.04
N SER A 352 -20.27 0.20 -0.27
CA SER A 352 -19.84 0.05 1.12
C SER A 352 -19.41 -1.40 1.42
N PHE A 353 -18.56 -1.56 2.41
CA PHE A 353 -18.17 -2.87 2.90
C PHE A 353 -19.31 -3.47 3.72
N SER A 354 -19.76 -4.68 3.36
CA SER A 354 -20.89 -5.35 4.00
C SER A 354 -20.63 -5.64 5.50
N PHE A 355 -19.39 -5.91 5.86
CA PHE A 355 -18.98 -6.21 7.24
C PHE A 355 -18.71 -4.95 8.08
N VAL A 356 -18.58 -3.76 7.46
CA VAL A 356 -18.40 -2.46 8.14
C VAL A 356 -19.74 -1.72 8.26
N GLY A 357 -20.69 -2.01 7.39
CA GLY A 357 -21.99 -1.33 7.32
C GLY A 357 -22.86 -1.43 8.56
N ASN A 358 -22.46 -2.22 9.55
CA ASN A 358 -23.12 -2.36 10.85
C ASN A 358 -22.32 -1.71 12.00
N VAL A 359 -21.35 -0.86 11.70
CA VAL A 359 -20.66 -0.06 12.73
C VAL A 359 -21.61 1.07 13.12
N GLY A 360 -22.21 1.00 14.28
CA GLY A 360 -23.20 1.98 14.76
C GLY A 360 -23.99 1.50 15.98
N PRO A 361 -24.93 2.32 16.46
CA PRO A 361 -25.71 2.02 17.66
C PRO A 361 -26.49 0.70 17.64
N SER A 362 -26.86 0.22 16.46
CA SER A 362 -27.57 -1.04 16.25
C SER A 362 -26.66 -2.27 16.12
N ASN A 363 -25.32 -2.11 16.15
CA ASN A 363 -24.40 -3.24 16.09
C ASN A 363 -24.06 -3.71 17.49
N ASP A 364 -24.28 -4.99 17.78
CA ASP A 364 -24.01 -5.56 19.10
C ASP A 364 -22.50 -5.69 19.44
N LEU A 365 -21.63 -5.60 18.42
CA LEU A 365 -20.18 -5.80 18.57
C LEU A 365 -19.38 -4.50 18.54
N ILE A 366 -19.86 -3.48 17.82
CA ILE A 366 -19.14 -2.23 17.56
C ILE A 366 -20.08 -1.05 17.74
N SER A 367 -19.64 -0.06 18.52
CA SER A 367 -20.30 1.24 18.66
C SER A 367 -19.50 2.34 18.00
N THR A 368 -20.14 3.42 17.57
CA THR A 368 -19.48 4.65 17.11
C THR A 368 -19.84 5.80 18.03
N GLU A 369 -18.81 6.42 18.59
CA GLU A 369 -18.94 7.56 19.49
C GLU A 369 -17.96 8.66 19.07
N MET A 370 -18.31 9.92 19.29
CA MET A 370 -17.29 10.97 19.27
C MET A 370 -16.34 10.79 20.45
N ILE A 371 -15.07 10.94 20.18
CA ILE A 371 -14.03 10.77 21.19
C ILE A 371 -13.45 12.12 21.54
N ASP A 372 -13.42 12.43 22.82
CA ASP A 372 -12.71 13.59 23.35
C ASP A 372 -11.21 13.44 23.03
N PRO A 373 -10.62 14.38 22.27
CA PRO A 373 -9.22 14.30 21.86
C PRO A 373 -8.22 14.45 23.03
N LEU A 374 -8.67 14.89 24.21
CA LEU A 374 -7.80 15.08 25.38
C LEU A 374 -7.79 13.84 26.27
N THR A 375 -8.95 13.23 26.49
CA THR A 375 -9.09 12.10 27.41
C THR A 375 -9.12 10.74 26.70
N GLY A 376 -9.44 10.72 25.38
CA GLY A 376 -9.64 9.49 24.64
C GLY A 376 -10.95 8.75 24.98
N LEU A 377 -11.79 9.33 25.83
CA LEU A 377 -13.08 8.76 26.24
C LEU A 377 -14.20 9.15 25.29
N PRO A 378 -15.23 8.30 25.13
CA PRO A 378 -16.44 8.67 24.37
C PRO A 378 -17.15 9.85 25.02
N ILE A 379 -17.79 10.68 24.17
CA ILE A 379 -18.64 11.78 24.59
C ILE A 379 -20.08 11.30 24.53
N GLU A 380 -20.81 11.40 25.62
CA GLU A 380 -22.17 10.90 25.74
C GLU A 380 -23.12 11.56 24.72
N GLY A 381 -23.96 10.74 24.07
CA GLY A 381 -25.00 11.23 23.15
C GLY A 381 -24.54 11.60 21.73
N THR A 382 -23.30 11.34 21.34
CA THR A 382 -22.70 11.81 20.07
C THR A 382 -22.53 10.73 18.99
N SER A 383 -23.42 9.79 18.88
CA SER A 383 -23.30 8.53 18.11
C SER A 383 -23.11 8.62 16.57
N THR A 384 -22.89 9.80 15.95
CA THR A 384 -23.02 9.92 14.49
C THR A 384 -21.74 10.15 13.68
N SER A 385 -20.59 10.42 14.30
CA SER A 385 -19.34 10.74 13.56
C SER A 385 -18.04 10.38 14.27
N GLY A 386 -18.08 9.53 15.28
CA GLY A 386 -16.94 9.22 16.13
C GLY A 386 -16.09 8.04 15.68
N ALA A 387 -15.15 7.65 16.52
CA ALA A 387 -14.37 6.44 16.36
C ALA A 387 -15.22 5.19 16.64
N ALA A 388 -15.01 4.11 15.90
CA ALA A 388 -15.62 2.83 16.20
C ALA A 388 -14.90 2.14 17.37
N ILE A 389 -15.66 1.65 18.35
CA ILE A 389 -15.18 1.01 19.57
C ILE A 389 -15.86 -0.35 19.71
N LYS A 390 -15.13 -1.37 20.13
CA LYS A 390 -15.74 -2.66 20.50
C LYS A 390 -16.67 -2.46 21.69
N ARG A 391 -17.89 -2.99 21.64
CA ARG A 391 -18.84 -2.84 22.74
C ARG A 391 -18.33 -3.40 24.06
N GLU A 392 -17.55 -4.49 23.98
CA GLU A 392 -16.90 -5.08 25.18
C GLU A 392 -15.90 -4.13 25.85
N ASN A 393 -15.37 -3.15 25.11
CA ASN A 393 -14.39 -2.17 25.58
C ASN A 393 -15.04 -0.78 25.82
N MET A 394 -16.36 -0.64 25.71
CA MET A 394 -17.03 0.61 26.04
C MET A 394 -16.74 0.96 27.50
N PRO A 395 -16.16 2.14 27.78
CA PRO A 395 -15.88 2.54 29.15
C PRO A 395 -17.17 2.77 29.94
N ALA A 396 -17.11 2.55 31.23
CA ALA A 396 -18.19 2.90 32.14
C ALA A 396 -18.35 4.42 32.32
N GLU A 397 -17.31 5.18 31.96
CA GLU A 397 -17.24 6.63 32.09
C GLU A 397 -17.16 7.29 30.72
N TYR A 398 -17.84 8.41 30.58
CA TYR A 398 -17.82 9.29 29.41
C TYR A 398 -17.08 10.57 29.74
N SER A 399 -16.48 11.22 28.73
CA SER A 399 -15.84 12.51 28.94
C SER A 399 -16.90 13.60 29.17
N ASN A 400 -16.79 14.32 30.27
CA ASN A 400 -17.61 15.47 30.60
C ASN A 400 -16.90 16.80 30.27
N THR A 401 -15.69 16.77 29.75
CA THR A 401 -14.85 17.97 29.53
C THR A 401 -15.26 18.78 28.30
N TYR A 402 -16.16 18.24 27.45
CA TYR A 402 -16.55 18.91 26.22
C TYR A 402 -17.50 20.10 26.41
N GLU A 403 -18.28 20.12 27.48
CA GLU A 403 -19.18 21.26 27.79
C GLU A 403 -18.42 22.50 28.27
N GLU A 404 -17.28 22.35 28.96
CA GLU A 404 -16.47 23.48 29.45
C GLU A 404 -15.58 24.10 28.37
N GLY A 405 -15.25 23.37 27.29
CA GLY A 405 -14.32 23.83 26.23
C GLY A 405 -14.99 24.55 25.07
N LEU A 406 -16.31 24.39 24.86
CA LEU A 406 -17.00 25.00 23.74
C LEU A 406 -17.44 26.44 23.99
N GLU A 407 -17.60 26.87 25.23
CA GLU A 407 -17.92 28.26 25.57
C GLU A 407 -16.79 29.25 25.20
N GLY A 408 -15.53 28.79 25.08
CA GLY A 408 -14.39 29.60 24.68
C GLY A 408 -14.10 29.67 23.18
N PHE A 409 -14.72 28.84 22.35
CA PHE A 409 -14.39 28.71 20.93
C PHE A 409 -15.33 29.46 19.96
N PHE A 410 -16.48 29.91 20.44
CA PHE A 410 -17.49 30.57 19.62
C PHE A 410 -17.72 32.05 19.94
N ASP A 411 -16.96 32.63 20.87
CA ASP A 411 -17.13 34.02 21.28
C ASP A 411 -15.93 34.89 20.81
N ASP A 412 -15.70 34.97 19.50
CA ASP A 412 -14.81 35.98 18.91
C ASP A 412 -15.39 36.60 17.65
N THR A 413 -16.54 37.27 17.83
CA THR A 413 -17.00 38.29 16.91
C THR A 413 -17.30 39.59 17.66
N SER A 414 -16.25 40.27 18.10
CA SER A 414 -16.29 41.75 18.17
C SER A 414 -14.94 42.35 18.57
N SER A 415 -14.47 43.22 17.70
CA SER A 415 -13.67 44.47 17.93
C SER A 415 -12.23 44.36 18.44
N GLU A 416 -11.37 44.71 17.49
CA GLU A 416 -10.23 45.64 17.58
C GLU A 416 -9.55 45.87 18.95
N SER A 417 -8.29 45.39 19.05
CA SER A 417 -7.20 46.26 19.47
C SER A 417 -5.82 45.60 19.19
N LYS A 418 -5.04 46.25 18.35
CA LYS A 418 -3.62 45.90 18.10
C LYS A 418 -2.77 46.22 19.32
N PRO A 419 -1.86 45.37 19.75
CA PRO A 419 -0.70 45.78 20.55
C PRO A 419 0.48 46.11 19.65
N LYS A 420 1.08 47.25 19.93
CA LYS A 420 2.29 47.80 19.31
C LYS A 420 3.51 46.91 19.54
N ALA A 421 4.29 46.74 18.49
CA ALA A 421 5.64 46.20 18.54
C ALA A 421 6.57 47.13 19.33
N GLN A 422 7.40 46.57 20.20
CA GLN A 422 8.64 47.19 20.67
C GLN A 422 9.84 46.35 20.21
N PRO A 423 10.96 46.99 19.83
CA PRO A 423 12.11 46.30 19.25
C PRO A 423 13.04 45.78 20.34
N ILE A 424 13.60 44.59 20.13
CA ILE A 424 14.68 44.06 20.94
C ILE A 424 15.97 44.10 20.12
N GLU A 425 16.95 44.81 20.69
CA GLU A 425 18.28 45.08 20.18
C GLU A 425 19.13 43.82 19.94
N ASN A 426 19.87 43.85 18.84
CA ASN A 426 21.02 43.00 18.56
C ASN A 426 22.13 43.18 19.62
N LYS A 427 22.65 42.10 20.11
CA LYS A 427 24.04 42.02 20.58
C LYS A 427 24.74 40.82 19.96
N GLU A 428 25.57 41.11 18.98
CA GLU A 428 26.67 40.26 18.54
C GLU A 428 27.64 39.97 19.70
N LYS A 429 28.05 38.72 19.82
CA LYS A 429 29.41 38.41 20.27
C LYS A 429 29.91 37.15 19.60
N THR A 430 30.93 37.35 18.82
CA THR A 430 31.92 36.41 18.31
C THR A 430 32.55 35.58 19.42
N ASP A 431 32.74 34.28 19.16
CA ASP A 431 34.02 33.66 19.49
C ASP A 431 34.31 32.38 18.65
N LYS A 432 35.62 32.25 18.45
CA LYS A 432 36.35 31.45 17.50
C LYS A 432 36.47 29.96 17.83
N LYS A 433 36.56 29.16 16.74
CA LYS A 433 37.42 27.98 16.51
C LYS A 433 37.75 27.04 17.67
N LYS A 434 37.37 25.75 17.49
CA LYS A 434 38.32 24.64 17.62
C LYS A 434 37.95 23.51 16.65
N LYS A 435 38.91 23.19 15.80
CA LYS A 435 39.02 21.91 15.05
C LYS A 435 39.39 20.83 16.06
N GLU A 436 38.73 19.69 15.99
CA GLU A 436 39.35 18.43 16.41
C GLU A 436 38.99 17.37 15.36
N ASP A 437 40.06 16.81 14.81
CA ASP A 437 40.11 15.67 13.91
C ASP A 437 39.60 14.42 14.63
N ILE A 438 38.67 13.67 14.02
CA ILE A 438 38.39 12.29 14.42
C ILE A 438 38.48 11.43 13.16
N VAL A 439 39.47 10.58 13.23
CA VAL A 439 39.95 9.43 12.50
C VAL A 439 38.83 8.68 11.76
N GLU A 440 39.02 8.56 10.43
CA GLU A 440 38.47 7.48 9.60
C GLU A 440 39.29 6.23 9.83
N GLU A 441 38.69 5.18 10.40
CA GLU A 441 39.16 3.81 10.22
C GLU A 441 38.04 2.79 10.42
N GLU A 442 38.00 1.79 9.49
CA GLU A 442 37.25 0.53 9.52
C GLU A 442 35.76 0.49 9.15
N LEU A 443 35.46 0.59 7.82
CA LEU A 443 34.21 0.10 7.23
C LEU A 443 34.33 -0.37 5.75
N VAL A 444 35.49 -0.92 5.36
CA VAL A 444 35.78 -1.27 3.95
C VAL A 444 35.53 -2.76 3.57
N PRO A 445 35.51 -3.77 4.46
CA PRO A 445 35.35 -5.15 3.98
C PRO A 445 33.92 -5.55 3.58
N ALA A 446 32.88 -5.02 4.24
CA ALA A 446 31.49 -5.46 3.99
C ALA A 446 30.91 -5.01 2.64
N ILE A 447 31.40 -3.88 2.11
CA ILE A 447 30.89 -3.32 0.84
C ILE A 447 31.44 -4.05 -0.39
N GLU A 448 32.59 -4.70 -0.28
CA GLU A 448 33.18 -5.45 -1.40
C GLU A 448 32.57 -6.85 -1.58
N GLU A 449 32.12 -7.50 -0.50
CA GLU A 449 31.40 -8.78 -0.60
C GLU A 449 29.98 -8.59 -1.17
N GLU A 450 29.28 -7.57 -0.70
CA GLU A 450 27.94 -7.25 -1.23
C GLU A 450 27.97 -6.87 -2.73
N LYS A 451 29.02 -6.16 -3.17
CA LYS A 451 29.24 -5.86 -4.60
C LYS A 451 29.60 -7.10 -5.43
N LYS A 452 30.23 -8.11 -4.84
CA LYS A 452 30.53 -9.38 -5.53
C LYS A 452 29.27 -10.23 -5.69
N GLU A 453 28.43 -10.35 -4.66
CA GLU A 453 27.16 -11.08 -4.74
C GLU A 453 26.19 -10.44 -5.73
N ILE A 454 26.02 -9.11 -5.70
CA ILE A 454 25.18 -8.39 -6.68
C ILE A 454 25.69 -8.57 -8.11
N LYS A 455 27.03 -8.68 -8.31
CA LYS A 455 27.61 -8.88 -9.63
C LYS A 455 27.44 -10.32 -10.13
N ILE A 456 27.45 -11.30 -9.23
CA ILE A 456 27.20 -12.71 -9.57
C ILE A 456 25.73 -12.92 -9.93
N GLU A 457 24.78 -12.38 -9.14
CA GLU A 457 23.35 -12.45 -9.48
C GLU A 457 23.02 -11.74 -10.81
N SER A 458 23.66 -10.61 -11.10
CA SER A 458 23.47 -9.91 -12.38
C SER A 458 24.01 -10.69 -13.58
N ILE A 459 25.11 -11.41 -13.41
CA ILE A 459 25.70 -12.25 -14.47
C ILE A 459 24.85 -13.49 -14.71
N GLU A 460 24.34 -14.15 -13.67
CA GLU A 460 23.42 -15.28 -13.82
C GLU A 460 22.07 -14.87 -14.45
N GLN A 461 21.59 -13.67 -14.17
CA GLN A 461 20.38 -13.12 -14.81
C GLN A 461 20.63 -12.74 -16.28
N GLU A 462 21.81 -12.22 -16.63
CA GLU A 462 22.16 -11.94 -18.02
C GLU A 462 22.41 -13.23 -18.83
N GLU A 463 23.00 -14.26 -18.26
CA GLU A 463 23.16 -15.55 -18.92
C GLU A 463 21.82 -16.25 -19.13
N LYS A 464 20.90 -16.21 -18.15
CA LYS A 464 19.51 -16.69 -18.32
C LYS A 464 18.78 -15.90 -19.40
N LYS A 465 18.92 -14.55 -19.43
CA LYS A 465 18.35 -13.71 -20.51
C LYS A 465 18.91 -14.04 -21.88
N SER A 466 20.23 -14.26 -22.00
CA SER A 466 20.90 -14.62 -23.24
C SER A 466 20.47 -16.01 -23.74
N PHE A 467 20.30 -16.98 -22.82
CA PHE A 467 19.77 -18.29 -23.15
C PHE A 467 18.31 -18.23 -23.63
N PHE A 468 17.44 -17.47 -22.93
CA PHE A 468 16.06 -17.25 -23.33
C PHE A 468 15.92 -16.52 -24.68
N SER A 469 16.74 -15.49 -24.94
CA SER A 469 16.74 -14.77 -26.21
C SER A 469 17.14 -15.67 -27.38
N ARG A 470 18.16 -16.51 -27.23
CA ARG A 470 18.62 -17.45 -28.27
C ARG A 470 17.62 -18.59 -28.51
N ALA A 471 16.91 -19.05 -27.48
CA ALA A 471 15.84 -20.02 -27.61
C ALA A 471 14.64 -19.44 -28.39
N LEU A 472 14.27 -18.19 -28.09
CA LEU A 472 13.25 -17.43 -28.84
C LEU A 472 13.58 -17.25 -30.31
N GLU A 473 14.84 -16.85 -30.62
CA GLU A 473 15.28 -16.67 -32.02
C GLU A 473 15.28 -17.99 -32.81
N LYS A 474 15.69 -19.12 -32.20
CA LYS A 474 15.62 -20.44 -32.84
C LYS A 474 14.17 -20.87 -33.13
N THR A 475 13.24 -20.62 -32.22
CA THR A 475 11.84 -20.95 -32.38
C THR A 475 11.18 -20.12 -33.49
N PHE A 476 11.54 -18.84 -33.61
CA PHE A 476 11.06 -17.98 -34.69
C PHE A 476 11.67 -18.32 -36.07
N ALA A 477 12.89 -18.87 -36.10
CA ALA A 477 13.51 -19.34 -37.34
C ALA A 477 12.83 -20.59 -37.89
N THR A 478 12.35 -21.49 -37.04
CA THR A 478 11.67 -22.72 -37.44
C THR A 478 10.24 -22.48 -37.99
N ILE A 479 9.58 -21.41 -37.54
CA ILE A 479 8.24 -21.03 -38.02
C ILE A 479 8.30 -20.32 -39.40
N LYS A 480 9.48 -19.96 -39.90
CA LYS A 480 9.65 -19.32 -41.22
C LYS A 480 9.83 -20.32 -42.38
N THR A 481 9.91 -21.61 -42.09
CA THR A 481 10.30 -22.61 -43.10
C THR A 481 9.23 -23.69 -43.37
N VAL A 482 8.00 -23.51 -42.89
CA VAL A 482 6.86 -24.37 -43.29
C VAL A 482 5.72 -23.55 -43.86
#